data_3f80f74aa7fcf65cc5cd164420c114e5
#
_entry.id   3f80f74aa7fcf65cc5cd164420c114e5
#
_cell.length_a   1.000
_cell.length_b   1.000
_cell.length_c   1.000
_cell.angle_alpha   90.00
_cell.angle_beta   90.00
_cell.angle_gamma   90.00
#
_symmetry.space_group_name_H-M   'P 1'
#
loop_
_entity.id
_entity.type
_entity.pdbx_description
1 polymer ?
#
loop_
_entity_poly.entity_id
_entity_poly.type
_entity_poly.pdbx_seq_one_letter_code
_entity_poly.pdbx_strand_id
1 'polypeptide(L)' 'MNKKLAKVKYLPNNFQIIEKGDHVICAVSGKAISLENLTYWNVELQEPYYSYVEASKKKRGIRL' A
#
# COMPACT_ATOMS: atom_id res chain seq x y z
N MET A 1 -9.13 20.25 -3.76
CA MET A 1 -8.34 19.79 -3.29
C MET A 1 -7.54 18.94 -3.96
N ASN A 2 -6.47 18.99 -3.97
CA ASN A 2 -5.59 18.24 -4.74
C ASN A 2 -5.13 17.04 -4.04
N LYS A 3 -5.39 15.90 -4.62
CA LYS A 3 -4.91 14.68 -4.05
C LYS A 3 -3.60 14.37 -4.69
N LYS A 4 -2.61 14.11 -3.88
CA LYS A 4 -1.29 13.85 -4.39
C LYS A 4 -0.83 12.46 -4.00
N LEU A 5 -0.31 11.71 -4.98
CA LEU A 5 0.21 10.39 -4.73
C LEU A 5 1.47 10.48 -3.90
N ALA A 6 1.52 9.75 -2.81
CA ALA A 6 2.70 9.72 -1.96
C ALA A 6 3.65 8.64 -2.42
N LYS A 7 4.93 8.85 -2.15
CA LYS A 7 5.92 7.83 -2.39
C LYS A 7 6.35 7.32 -1.04
N VAL A 8 6.22 6.02 -0.82
CA VAL A 8 6.38 5.44 0.50
C VAL A 8 7.29 4.23 0.44
N LYS A 9 8.13 4.09 1.44
CA LYS A 9 8.93 2.90 1.60
C LYS A 9 8.30 2.07 2.71
N TYR A 10 7.95 0.82 2.41
CA TYR A 10 7.26 -0.05 3.35
C TYR A 10 8.24 -0.86 4.17
N LEU A 11 8.07 -0.84 5.48
CA LEU A 11 8.92 -1.55 6.43
C LEU A 11 8.07 -2.55 7.20
N PRO A 12 8.69 -3.49 7.91
CA PRO A 12 7.92 -4.54 8.59
C PRO A 12 6.84 -4.03 9.54
N ASN A 13 7.14 -3.00 10.31
CA ASN A 13 6.18 -2.51 11.28
C ASN A 13 5.69 -1.12 11.01
N ASN A 14 6.12 -0.52 9.91
CA ASN A 14 5.87 0.88 9.71
C ASN A 14 6.15 1.23 8.26
N PHE A 15 5.91 2.47 7.87
CA PHE A 15 6.33 2.93 6.55
C PHE A 15 6.92 4.32 6.66
N GLN A 16 7.76 4.67 5.67
CA GLN A 16 8.40 5.97 5.62
C GLN A 16 7.90 6.70 4.40
N ILE A 17 7.58 7.97 4.55
CA ILE A 17 7.15 8.78 3.41
C ILE A 17 8.39 9.36 2.75
N ILE A 18 8.62 8.98 1.50
CA ILE A 18 9.76 9.47 0.74
C ILE A 18 9.40 10.75 0.03
N GLU A 19 8.21 10.78 -0.58
CA GLU A 19 7.69 12.00 -1.18
C GLU A 19 6.33 12.25 -0.60
N LYS A 20 6.07 13.47 -0.19
CA LYS A 20 4.82 13.82 0.43
C LYS A 20 3.64 13.59 -0.47
N GLY A 21 2.56 13.17 0.11
CA GLY A 21 1.31 12.96 -0.58
C GLY A 21 0.29 12.53 0.43
N ASP A 22 -0.93 12.29 0.00
CA ASP A 22 -2.00 11.92 0.91
C ASP A 22 -2.52 10.52 0.70
N HIS A 23 -2.08 9.83 -0.34
CA HIS A 23 -2.56 8.48 -0.62
C HIS A 23 -1.56 7.67 -1.43
N VAL A 24 -1.79 6.38 -1.47
CA VAL A 24 -1.07 5.47 -2.36
C VAL A 24 -2.11 4.64 -3.08
N ILE A 25 -1.68 3.89 -4.10
CA ILE A 25 -2.61 3.09 -4.90
C ILE A 25 -2.39 1.62 -4.62
N CYS A 26 -3.47 0.91 -4.35
CA CYS A 26 -3.43 -0.52 -4.09
C CYS A 26 -2.87 -1.27 -5.30
N ALA A 27 -1.95 -2.18 -5.05
CA ALA A 27 -1.32 -2.92 -6.13
C ALA A 27 -2.25 -3.96 -6.74
N VAL A 28 -3.30 -4.33 -6.05
CA VAL A 28 -4.23 -5.35 -6.53
C VAL A 28 -5.46 -4.75 -7.16
N SER A 29 -6.11 -3.85 -6.45
CA SER A 29 -7.39 -3.31 -6.91
C SER A 29 -7.30 -1.96 -7.60
N GLY A 30 -6.18 -1.26 -7.45
CA GLY A 30 -6.05 0.05 -8.04
C GLY A 30 -6.78 1.15 -7.29
N LYS A 31 -7.29 0.86 -6.11
CA LYS A 31 -8.02 1.84 -5.33
C LYS A 31 -7.06 2.74 -4.57
N ALA A 32 -7.46 3.99 -4.39
CA ALA A 32 -6.65 4.91 -3.60
C ALA A 32 -6.78 4.57 -2.13
N ILE A 33 -5.65 4.59 -1.42
CA ILE A 33 -5.60 4.29 0.00
C ILE A 33 -5.06 5.50 0.71
N SER A 34 -5.88 6.12 1.55
CA SER A 34 -5.43 7.24 2.36
C SER A 34 -4.31 6.74 3.27
N LEU A 35 -3.28 7.54 3.47
CA LEU A 35 -2.18 7.15 4.34
C LEU A 35 -2.67 6.84 5.76
N GLU A 36 -3.74 7.48 6.18
CA GLU A 36 -4.31 7.21 7.50
C GLU A 36 -4.88 5.82 7.58
N ASN A 37 -5.32 5.28 6.45
CA ASN A 37 -5.94 3.96 6.41
C ASN A 37 -5.00 2.89 5.89
N LEU A 38 -3.77 3.25 5.60
CA LEU A 38 -2.80 2.30 5.06
C LEU A 38 -2.38 1.33 6.16
N THR A 39 -2.79 0.09 6.03
CA THR A 39 -2.59 -0.92 7.05
C THR A 39 -1.90 -2.16 6.52
N TYR A 40 -2.12 -2.48 5.26
CA TYR A 40 -1.59 -3.71 4.68
C TYR A 40 -0.61 -3.40 3.55
N TRP A 41 0.54 -4.02 3.56
CA TRP A 41 1.52 -3.86 2.51
C TRP A 41 2.48 -5.04 2.48
N ASN A 42 3.25 -5.14 1.41
CA ASN A 42 4.25 -6.19 1.26
C ASN A 42 5.63 -5.55 1.23
N VAL A 43 6.46 -5.92 2.18
CA VAL A 43 7.79 -5.32 2.30
C VAL A 43 8.70 -5.73 1.15
N GLU A 44 8.63 -6.98 0.75
CA GLU A 44 9.47 -7.45 -0.32
C GLU A 44 9.14 -6.83 -1.67
N LEU A 45 7.86 -6.75 -1.97
CA LEU A 45 7.41 -6.18 -3.23
C LEU A 45 7.23 -4.68 -3.16
N GLN A 46 7.25 -4.12 -1.94
CA GLN A 46 7.05 -2.69 -1.73
C GLN A 46 5.74 -2.24 -2.35
N GLU A 47 4.66 -2.93 -1.97
CA GLU A 47 3.32 -2.68 -2.50
C GLU A 47 2.32 -2.52 -1.38
N PRO A 48 1.42 -1.54 -1.48
CA PRO A 48 0.35 -1.40 -0.51
C PRO A 48 -0.88 -2.16 -0.97
N TYR A 49 -1.74 -2.52 -0.02
CA TYR A 49 -2.99 -3.19 -0.33
C TYR A 49 -4.13 -2.46 0.38
N TYR A 50 -5.23 -2.31 -0.33
CA TYR A 50 -6.37 -1.54 0.16
C TYR A 50 -6.97 -2.15 1.43
N SER A 51 -7.07 -3.47 1.48
CA SER A 51 -7.66 -4.14 2.62
C SER A 51 -7.10 -5.54 2.74
N TYR A 52 -7.53 -6.24 3.76
CA TYR A 52 -7.13 -7.61 3.98
C TYR A 52 -7.47 -8.49 2.77
N VAL A 53 -8.57 -8.19 2.11
CA VAL A 53 -8.98 -8.96 0.94
C VAL A 53 -7.93 -8.88 -0.17
N GLU A 54 -7.48 -7.67 -0.47
CA GLU A 54 -6.46 -7.49 -1.49
C GLU A 54 -5.14 -8.11 -1.08
N ALA A 55 -4.77 -7.95 0.18
CA ALA A 55 -3.54 -8.54 0.68
C ALA A 55 -3.59 -10.06 0.58
N SER A 56 -4.73 -10.62 0.88
CA SER A 56 -4.92 -12.07 0.83
C SER A 56 -4.84 -12.58 -0.60
N LYS A 57 -5.42 -11.85 -1.54
CA LYS A 57 -5.35 -12.24 -2.94
C LYS A 57 -3.92 -12.27 -3.44
N LYS A 58 -3.16 -11.25 -3.10
CA LYS A 58 -1.78 -11.17 -3.55
C LYS A 58 -0.96 -12.29 -2.93
N LYS A 59 -1.20 -12.54 -1.68
CA LYS A 59 -0.48 -13.58 -0.98
C LYS A 59 -0.70 -14.92 -1.61
N ARG A 60 -1.95 -15.23 -1.94
CA ARG A 60 -2.26 -16.48 -2.57
C ARG A 60 -1.61 -16.61 -3.94
N GLY A 61 -1.56 -15.53 -4.65
CA GLY A 61 -0.95 -15.55 -5.95
C GLY A 61 0.54 -15.79 -5.89
N ILE A 62 1.11 -15.37 -4.79
CA ILE A 62 2.51 -15.58 -4.64
C ILE A 62 2.81 -16.94 -4.18
N ARG A 63 2.06 -17.53 -3.32
CA ARG A 63 2.37 -18.67 -2.66
C ARG A 63 2.61 -19.46 -2.83
N LEU A 64 2.69 -19.22 -2.65
CA LEU A 64 2.98 -19.56 -2.60
C LEU A 64 3.06 -20.33 -2.30
#